data_c320e7a6e933c678c585fa94ba5051ac
#
_entry.id   c320e7a6e933c678c585fa94ba5051ac
#
_cell.length_a   1.000
_cell.length_b   1.000
_cell.length_c   1.000
_cell.angle_alpha   90.00
_cell.angle_beta   90.00
_cell.angle_gamma   90.00
#
_symmetry.space_group_name_H-M   'P 1'
#
loop_
_entity.id
_entity.type
_entity.pdbx_description
1 polymer ?
#
loop_
_entity_poly.entity_id
_entity_poly.type
_entity_poly.pdbx_seq_one_letter_code
_entity_poly.pdbx_strand_id
1 'polypeptide(L)'
;MSGCSPVATLRTLRRHNRWFDGFTPEAEGGVSPLSVNVSGYLRDESGWGAAARGYVRALRRLGVPTGLADFSALTSNRSGDRTLAEGEALSDWDVNLMCIDAGQHFAVLSQGDEHRFEGRYNIGAWAWELPRFPARWYDRFAYYDEIWVGSSFIASAIAPISPIPVIRIPPVMAPSRDALVATDGARWRQRPYEFLFLFMFDVHSHLARKNPLAIVEAFRRAFRPSDPVRLILKCVNAESDPVGFRTLAERASGAAIDIHSGYLSAEALRGLVSSCDAYVSLHRSEGIGLTIADAMGLGKPVIATGWSGNTDFMDVSNAFPVDYRLVTLQENVGPYHAGEVWAEPSVDHAADLMRRVVDCPDEARARGQAARETIRRDYSEERIAELIDQRLAIIGERHRLGEFKRDVKGLVAGYRDLVRAVRAVVGRLVPPGGDVMVVSKGDQNLLQFDGRTGCHFPETDTGVYAGYHPGDSAAAIAALDAAIGRGHQYLLFPGTSLWWLDHYDGFRTHLDARYPRLWSDRQCVLYDLRQPGAPAVLA
;
A
#
# COMPACT_ATOMS: atom_id res chain seq x y z
N MET A 1 -18.56 45.80 -3.93
CA MET A 1 -18.03 45.02 -5.04
C MET A 1 -17.92 43.59 -4.60
N SER A 2 -18.71 42.79 -5.25
CA SER A 2 -19.24 41.49 -4.85
C SER A 2 -18.17 40.40 -4.79
N GLY A 3 -18.00 39.78 -3.61
CA GLY A 3 -17.19 38.57 -3.40
C GLY A 3 -17.98 37.34 -3.81
N CYS A 4 -17.43 36.55 -4.71
CA CYS A 4 -17.95 35.24 -5.09
C CYS A 4 -17.44 34.18 -4.10
N SER A 5 -18.35 33.52 -3.42
CA SER A 5 -18.08 32.45 -2.43
C SER A 5 -17.89 31.11 -3.16
N PRO A 6 -16.90 30.25 -2.77
CA PRO A 6 -16.61 28.96 -3.43
C PRO A 6 -17.61 27.83 -3.11
N VAL A 7 -18.67 28.09 -2.34
CA VAL A 7 -19.61 27.03 -1.85
C VAL A 7 -20.64 26.61 -2.91
N ALA A 8 -20.77 27.33 -4.02
CA ALA A 8 -21.80 27.06 -5.03
C ALA A 8 -21.47 25.90 -6.01
N THR A 9 -20.21 25.49 -6.12
CA THR A 9 -19.77 24.53 -7.14
C THR A 9 -19.95 23.05 -6.73
N LEU A 10 -20.09 22.77 -5.45
CA LEU A 10 -20.26 21.39 -4.94
C LEU A 10 -21.71 20.87 -4.95
N ARG A 11 -22.70 21.74 -5.16
CA ARG A 11 -24.11 21.32 -5.25
C ARG A 11 -24.55 20.82 -6.64
N THR A 12 -23.79 21.10 -7.68
CA THR A 12 -24.14 20.73 -9.07
C THR A 12 -23.71 19.31 -9.43
N LEU A 13 -22.72 18.74 -8.73
CA LEU A 13 -22.24 17.37 -8.97
C LEU A 13 -23.12 16.26 -8.35
N ARG A 14 -24.04 16.61 -7.46
CA ARG A 14 -25.00 15.63 -6.89
C ARG A 14 -26.20 15.32 -7.78
N ARG A 15 -26.34 15.93 -8.95
CA ARG A 15 -27.52 15.74 -9.85
C ARG A 15 -27.31 14.74 -10.99
N HIS A 16 -26.15 14.13 -11.16
CA HIS A 16 -25.88 13.21 -12.26
C HIS A 16 -25.86 11.71 -11.89
N ASN A 17 -26.17 11.37 -10.65
CA ASN A 17 -26.31 9.96 -10.21
C ASN A 17 -27.74 9.40 -10.32
N ARG A 18 -28.59 9.95 -11.18
CA ARG A 18 -29.98 9.49 -11.36
C ARG A 18 -30.20 8.40 -12.41
N TRP A 19 -29.14 7.74 -12.88
CA TRP A 19 -29.28 6.67 -13.90
C TRP A 19 -29.39 5.26 -13.32
N PHE A 20 -29.43 5.06 -11.99
CA PHE A 20 -29.49 3.75 -11.36
C PHE A 20 -30.71 3.49 -10.46
N ASP A 21 -31.67 4.39 -10.40
CA ASP A 21 -32.90 4.21 -9.61
C ASP A 21 -34.02 3.57 -10.43
N GLY A 22 -33.79 2.39 -11.01
CA GLY A 22 -34.86 1.77 -11.82
C GLY A 22 -34.70 0.32 -12.24
N PHE A 23 -33.71 -0.40 -11.77
CA PHE A 23 -33.58 -1.81 -12.11
C PHE A 23 -33.67 -2.68 -10.85
N THR A 24 -34.89 -3.15 -10.53
CA THR A 24 -35.08 -4.34 -9.70
C THR A 24 -35.07 -5.54 -10.63
N PRO A 25 -34.06 -6.44 -10.58
CA PRO A 25 -34.12 -7.70 -11.30
C PRO A 25 -35.21 -8.56 -10.64
N GLU A 26 -36.25 -8.89 -11.36
CA GLU A 26 -37.12 -10.00 -10.98
C GLU A 26 -36.30 -11.29 -11.00
N ALA A 27 -36.15 -11.91 -9.83
CA ALA A 27 -35.46 -13.17 -9.65
C ALA A 27 -36.35 -14.33 -10.14
N GLU A 28 -36.23 -14.65 -11.42
CA GLU A 28 -36.68 -15.96 -11.93
C GLU A 28 -35.62 -16.55 -12.87
N GLY A 29 -34.94 -17.57 -12.38
CA GLY A 29 -33.99 -18.40 -13.11
C GLY A 29 -32.66 -18.47 -12.36
N GLY A 30 -32.48 -19.50 -11.51
CA GLY A 30 -31.26 -19.66 -10.69
C GLY A 30 -29.97 -19.67 -11.53
N VAL A 31 -29.35 -18.51 -11.63
CA VAL A 31 -28.00 -18.40 -12.13
C VAL A 31 -27.08 -18.93 -11.03
N SER A 32 -26.24 -19.90 -11.34
CA SER A 32 -25.16 -20.32 -10.43
C SER A 32 -24.38 -19.07 -10.01
N PRO A 33 -24.21 -18.78 -8.72
CA PRO A 33 -23.50 -17.59 -8.30
C PRO A 33 -22.08 -17.64 -8.89
N LEU A 34 -21.61 -16.49 -9.41
CA LEU A 34 -20.22 -16.37 -9.86
C LEU A 34 -19.28 -16.81 -8.74
N SER A 35 -18.24 -17.52 -9.11
CA SER A 35 -17.16 -17.90 -8.20
C SER A 35 -16.00 -16.93 -8.30
N VAL A 36 -15.32 -16.64 -7.18
CA VAL A 36 -14.26 -15.61 -7.12
C VAL A 36 -12.97 -16.18 -6.53
N ASN A 37 -11.88 -16.10 -7.29
CA ASN A 37 -10.54 -16.32 -6.75
C ASN A 37 -10.01 -15.00 -6.16
N VAL A 38 -9.67 -14.98 -4.89
CA VAL A 38 -8.99 -13.86 -4.25
C VAL A 38 -7.50 -14.18 -4.09
N SER A 39 -6.69 -13.40 -4.77
CA SER A 39 -5.23 -13.51 -4.76
C SER A 39 -4.62 -12.28 -4.11
N GLY A 40 -3.71 -12.46 -3.15
CA GLY A 40 -3.10 -11.32 -2.45
C GLY A 40 -2.20 -11.76 -1.30
N TYR A 41 -1.76 -10.80 -0.50
CA TYR A 41 -0.89 -11.04 0.65
C TYR A 41 -1.71 -11.47 1.88
N LEU A 42 -2.40 -12.62 1.78
CA LEU A 42 -3.46 -13.01 2.70
C LEU A 42 -2.98 -13.26 4.14
N ARG A 43 -1.72 -13.60 4.33
CA ARG A 43 -1.11 -13.83 5.64
C ARG A 43 -0.31 -12.65 6.17
N ASP A 44 -0.12 -11.60 5.34
CA ASP A 44 0.62 -10.41 5.75
C ASP A 44 -0.10 -9.62 6.84
N GLU A 45 0.69 -9.18 7.83
CA GLU A 45 0.24 -8.26 8.86
C GLU A 45 0.43 -6.80 8.41
N SER A 46 -0.05 -6.51 7.21
CA SER A 46 0.00 -5.20 6.54
C SER A 46 -1.38 -4.70 6.16
N GLY A 47 -1.48 -3.44 5.74
CA GLY A 47 -2.72 -2.86 5.21
C GLY A 47 -3.25 -3.60 3.98
N TRP A 48 -2.36 -4.08 3.11
CA TRP A 48 -2.71 -4.89 1.94
C TRP A 48 -3.35 -6.23 2.35
N GLY A 49 -2.73 -6.94 3.30
CA GLY A 49 -3.28 -8.19 3.83
C GLY A 49 -4.63 -7.97 4.51
N ALA A 50 -4.77 -6.91 5.31
CA ALA A 50 -6.02 -6.57 5.96
C ALA A 50 -7.15 -6.29 4.95
N ALA A 51 -6.87 -5.54 3.88
CA ALA A 51 -7.82 -5.25 2.80
C ALA A 51 -8.25 -6.53 2.08
N ALA A 52 -7.30 -7.37 1.67
CA ALA A 52 -7.57 -8.64 0.99
C ALA A 52 -8.46 -9.58 1.85
N ARG A 53 -8.12 -9.75 3.13
CA ARG A 53 -8.93 -10.53 4.08
C ARG A 53 -10.33 -9.93 4.28
N GLY A 54 -10.44 -8.60 4.23
CA GLY A 54 -11.73 -7.90 4.27
C GLY A 54 -12.63 -8.28 3.10
N TYR A 55 -12.11 -8.29 1.88
CA TYR A 55 -12.85 -8.72 0.69
C TYR A 55 -13.25 -10.20 0.76
N VAL A 56 -12.38 -11.09 1.23
CA VAL A 56 -12.72 -12.51 1.42
C VAL A 56 -13.87 -12.66 2.40
N ARG A 57 -13.87 -11.94 3.53
CA ARG A 57 -15.00 -12.02 4.48
C ARG A 57 -16.31 -11.52 3.88
N ALA A 58 -16.26 -10.41 3.14
CA ALA A 58 -17.43 -9.86 2.46
C ALA A 58 -18.01 -10.82 1.41
N LEU A 59 -17.16 -11.47 0.60
CA LEU A 59 -17.56 -12.48 -0.38
C LEU A 59 -18.18 -13.72 0.30
N ARG A 60 -17.54 -14.23 1.36
CA ARG A 60 -18.08 -15.37 2.12
C ARG A 60 -19.42 -15.07 2.79
N ARG A 61 -19.60 -13.83 3.26
CA ARG A 61 -20.89 -13.37 3.80
C ARG A 61 -22.02 -13.44 2.77
N LEU A 62 -21.73 -13.19 1.50
CA LEU A 62 -22.66 -13.33 0.38
C LEU A 62 -22.91 -14.79 -0.02
N GLY A 63 -22.19 -15.74 0.55
CA GLY A 63 -22.23 -17.14 0.10
C GLY A 63 -21.55 -17.37 -1.25
N VAL A 64 -20.73 -16.41 -1.72
CA VAL A 64 -19.96 -16.52 -2.97
C VAL A 64 -18.86 -17.56 -2.78
N PRO A 65 -18.78 -18.61 -3.61
CA PRO A 65 -17.69 -19.56 -3.59
C PRO A 65 -16.36 -18.83 -3.79
N THR A 66 -15.40 -18.98 -2.85
CA THR A 66 -14.20 -18.14 -2.80
C THR A 66 -12.94 -18.98 -2.70
N GLY A 67 -12.13 -19.02 -3.77
CA GLY A 67 -10.79 -19.61 -3.81
C GLY A 67 -9.74 -18.60 -3.30
N LEU A 68 -8.65 -19.10 -2.72
CA LEU A 68 -7.62 -18.25 -2.13
C LEU A 68 -6.24 -18.58 -2.71
N ALA A 69 -5.47 -17.54 -3.06
CA ALA A 69 -4.05 -17.64 -3.38
C ALA A 69 -3.25 -16.64 -2.54
N ASP A 70 -2.37 -17.15 -1.69
CA ASP A 70 -1.53 -16.34 -0.81
C ASP A 70 -0.17 -16.05 -1.45
N PHE A 71 0.13 -14.76 -1.61
CA PHE A 71 1.41 -14.25 -2.12
C PHE A 71 2.26 -13.57 -1.03
N SER A 72 1.97 -13.81 0.23
CA SER A 72 2.72 -13.21 1.35
C SER A 72 4.22 -13.52 1.33
N ALA A 73 4.62 -14.63 0.67
CA ALA A 73 6.03 -14.96 0.47
C ALA A 73 6.78 -13.99 -0.46
N LEU A 74 6.06 -13.12 -1.21
CA LEU A 74 6.66 -12.09 -2.09
C LEU A 74 6.94 -10.78 -1.37
N THR A 75 6.61 -10.67 -0.08
CA THR A 75 6.84 -9.47 0.73
C THR A 75 7.81 -9.76 1.86
N SER A 76 8.45 -8.72 2.40
CA SER A 76 9.28 -8.80 3.60
C SER A 76 8.50 -8.61 4.90
N ASN A 77 7.17 -8.44 4.82
CA ASN A 77 6.33 -8.29 5.99
C ASN A 77 6.18 -9.61 6.76
N ARG A 78 5.88 -9.51 8.05
CA ARG A 78 5.55 -10.70 8.83
C ARG A 78 4.26 -11.35 8.33
N SER A 79 4.33 -12.64 7.97
CA SER A 79 3.20 -13.44 7.48
C SER A 79 2.58 -14.27 8.61
N GLY A 80 2.12 -13.60 9.68
CA GLY A 80 1.61 -14.22 10.91
C GLY A 80 0.09 -14.37 10.99
N ASP A 81 -0.66 -13.69 10.13
CA ASP A 81 -2.12 -13.74 10.18
C ASP A 81 -2.66 -15.11 9.76
N ARG A 82 -3.54 -15.68 10.57
CA ARG A 82 -4.19 -16.98 10.37
C ARG A 82 -5.72 -16.89 10.51
N THR A 83 -6.27 -15.68 10.38
CA THR A 83 -7.72 -15.43 10.53
C THR A 83 -8.56 -16.00 9.39
N LEU A 84 -7.96 -16.18 8.21
CA LEU A 84 -8.56 -17.00 7.15
C LEU A 84 -8.08 -18.44 7.35
N ALA A 85 -9.03 -19.36 7.55
CA ALA A 85 -8.75 -20.80 7.46
C ALA A 85 -8.07 -21.10 6.12
N GLU A 86 -7.30 -22.18 6.03
CA GLU A 86 -6.75 -22.67 4.79
C GLU A 86 -7.86 -22.70 3.74
N GLY A 87 -7.69 -21.91 2.69
CA GLY A 87 -8.72 -21.69 1.71
C GLY A 87 -8.84 -22.88 0.77
N GLU A 88 -9.98 -22.99 0.11
CA GLU A 88 -10.14 -23.87 -1.04
C GLU A 88 -9.06 -23.53 -2.08
N ALA A 89 -8.48 -24.55 -2.67
CA ALA A 89 -7.52 -24.37 -3.76
C ALA A 89 -8.18 -23.56 -4.89
N LEU A 90 -7.38 -22.80 -5.62
CA LEU A 90 -7.84 -22.15 -6.85
C LEU A 90 -8.46 -23.18 -7.76
N SER A 91 -9.64 -22.89 -8.29
CA SER A 91 -10.34 -23.73 -9.28
C SER A 91 -10.59 -22.91 -10.55
N ASP A 92 -11.23 -23.51 -11.57
CA ASP A 92 -11.67 -22.83 -12.79
C ASP A 92 -12.87 -21.92 -12.51
N TRP A 93 -12.62 -20.84 -11.77
CA TRP A 93 -13.62 -19.89 -11.30
C TRP A 93 -13.73 -18.69 -12.23
N ASP A 94 -14.89 -18.01 -12.19
CA ASP A 94 -15.27 -17.03 -13.22
C ASP A 94 -14.52 -15.70 -13.09
N VAL A 95 -14.20 -15.30 -11.85
CA VAL A 95 -13.66 -13.98 -11.53
C VAL A 95 -12.37 -14.10 -10.72
N ASN A 96 -11.35 -13.33 -11.07
CA ASN A 96 -10.18 -13.08 -10.24
C ASN A 96 -10.27 -11.71 -9.58
N LEU A 97 -10.05 -11.65 -8.27
CA LEU A 97 -9.81 -10.43 -7.51
C LEU A 97 -8.35 -10.42 -7.03
N MET A 98 -7.51 -9.61 -7.68
CA MET A 98 -6.07 -9.53 -7.44
C MET A 98 -5.78 -8.36 -6.48
N CYS A 99 -5.62 -8.66 -5.19
CA CYS A 99 -5.31 -7.69 -4.13
C CYS A 99 -3.79 -7.52 -3.99
N ILE A 100 -3.17 -6.92 -4.99
CA ILE A 100 -1.73 -6.70 -5.08
C ILE A 100 -1.42 -5.30 -5.57
N ASP A 101 -0.25 -4.78 -5.21
CA ASP A 101 0.29 -3.55 -5.78
C ASP A 101 0.54 -3.71 -7.28
N ALA A 102 0.19 -2.69 -8.08
CA ALA A 102 0.46 -2.69 -9.52
C ALA A 102 1.96 -2.88 -9.83
N GLY A 103 2.86 -2.44 -8.94
CA GLY A 103 4.31 -2.65 -9.06
C GLY A 103 4.73 -4.11 -8.91
N GLN A 104 3.97 -4.93 -8.16
CA GLN A 104 4.25 -6.34 -7.90
C GLN A 104 3.58 -7.30 -8.90
N HIS A 105 2.86 -6.78 -9.88
CA HIS A 105 2.09 -7.60 -10.83
C HIS A 105 2.91 -8.70 -11.48
N PHE A 106 4.13 -8.40 -11.97
CA PHE A 106 4.97 -9.39 -12.63
C PHE A 106 5.58 -10.41 -11.66
N ALA A 107 5.83 -10.03 -10.40
CA ALA A 107 6.26 -10.99 -9.38
C ALA A 107 5.19 -12.05 -9.11
N VAL A 108 3.91 -11.66 -9.15
CA VAL A 108 2.78 -12.60 -9.04
C VAL A 108 2.66 -13.48 -10.27
N LEU A 109 2.80 -12.93 -11.49
CA LEU A 109 2.83 -13.71 -12.73
C LEU A 109 3.93 -14.79 -12.70
N SER A 110 5.08 -14.50 -12.09
CA SER A 110 6.22 -15.41 -12.03
C SER A 110 5.99 -16.64 -11.14
N GLN A 111 4.96 -16.66 -10.30
CA GLN A 111 4.64 -17.83 -9.45
C GLN A 111 4.04 -19.02 -10.21
N GLY A 112 4.10 -19.02 -11.54
CA GLY A 112 3.94 -20.21 -12.36
C GLY A 112 2.53 -20.50 -12.85
N ASP A 113 1.57 -19.61 -12.65
CA ASP A 113 0.21 -19.79 -13.17
C ASP A 113 -0.16 -18.65 -14.14
N GLU A 114 0.44 -18.71 -15.33
CA GLU A 114 0.17 -17.78 -16.43
C GLU A 114 -1.28 -17.89 -16.93
N HIS A 115 -1.88 -19.08 -16.80
CA HIS A 115 -3.26 -19.34 -17.19
C HIS A 115 -4.27 -18.74 -16.18
N ARG A 116 -3.79 -18.22 -15.05
CA ARG A 116 -4.66 -17.63 -14.01
C ARG A 116 -5.55 -16.51 -14.53
N PHE A 117 -5.06 -15.72 -15.49
CA PHE A 117 -5.80 -14.60 -16.08
C PHE A 117 -6.65 -14.97 -17.29
N GLU A 118 -6.43 -16.16 -17.90
CA GLU A 118 -7.09 -16.56 -19.13
C GLU A 118 -8.53 -17.00 -18.88
N GLY A 119 -9.45 -16.52 -19.71
CA GLY A 119 -10.86 -16.92 -19.71
C GLY A 119 -11.67 -16.47 -18.50
N ARG A 120 -11.13 -15.57 -17.68
CA ARG A 120 -11.75 -15.05 -16.46
C ARG A 120 -11.94 -13.54 -16.53
N TYR A 121 -12.82 -13.03 -15.72
CA TYR A 121 -12.95 -11.60 -15.48
C TYR A 121 -11.93 -11.17 -14.42
N ASN A 122 -10.99 -10.31 -14.78
CA ASN A 122 -9.86 -9.97 -13.94
C ASN A 122 -10.04 -8.59 -13.31
N ILE A 123 -10.10 -8.52 -11.98
CA ILE A 123 -10.23 -7.31 -11.19
C ILE A 123 -8.91 -7.05 -10.47
N GLY A 124 -8.33 -5.86 -10.66
CA GLY A 124 -7.19 -5.39 -9.88
C GLY A 124 -7.66 -4.54 -8.70
N ALA A 125 -7.45 -4.97 -7.47
CA ALA A 125 -7.66 -4.12 -6.30
C ALA A 125 -6.37 -3.34 -6.01
N TRP A 126 -6.31 -2.07 -6.45
CA TRP A 126 -5.10 -1.26 -6.44
C TRP A 126 -5.15 -0.12 -5.41
N ALA A 127 -3.99 0.25 -4.91
CA ALA A 127 -3.79 1.43 -4.08
C ALA A 127 -2.70 2.33 -4.66
N TRP A 128 -2.79 3.61 -4.34
CA TRP A 128 -1.79 4.61 -4.62
C TRP A 128 -1.99 5.80 -3.68
N GLU A 129 -0.90 6.48 -3.33
CA GLU A 129 -0.96 7.51 -2.29
C GLU A 129 -0.72 8.93 -2.82
N LEU A 130 -0.51 9.15 -4.11
CA LEU A 130 -0.33 10.49 -4.69
C LEU A 130 -1.40 10.83 -5.74
N PRO A 131 -1.59 12.13 -6.09
CA PRO A 131 -2.61 12.54 -7.04
C PRO A 131 -2.44 12.00 -8.47
N ARG A 132 -1.22 11.57 -8.84
CA ARG A 132 -0.93 11.02 -10.16
C ARG A 132 -0.43 9.59 -10.05
N PHE A 133 -1.08 8.69 -10.79
CA PHE A 133 -0.65 7.31 -10.87
C PHE A 133 0.58 7.18 -11.78
N PRO A 134 1.58 6.35 -11.44
CA PRO A 134 2.83 6.26 -12.19
C PRO A 134 2.67 5.70 -13.61
N ALA A 135 3.15 6.42 -14.62
CA ALA A 135 3.08 5.99 -16.03
C ALA A 135 3.79 4.64 -16.29
N ARG A 136 4.82 4.32 -15.49
CA ARG A 136 5.54 3.03 -15.56
C ARG A 136 4.68 1.80 -15.25
N TRP A 137 3.44 1.98 -14.82
CA TRP A 137 2.49 0.90 -14.51
C TRP A 137 1.28 0.86 -15.44
N TYR A 138 1.22 1.71 -16.49
CA TYR A 138 0.07 1.77 -17.39
C TYR A 138 -0.12 0.47 -18.19
N ASP A 139 0.95 -0.24 -18.50
CA ASP A 139 0.90 -1.53 -19.19
C ASP A 139 0.19 -2.62 -18.38
N ARG A 140 0.08 -2.46 -17.02
CA ARG A 140 -0.63 -3.42 -16.15
C ARG A 140 -2.13 -3.42 -16.37
N PHE A 141 -2.72 -2.30 -16.83
CA PHE A 141 -4.15 -2.27 -17.15
C PHE A 141 -4.55 -3.33 -18.18
N ALA A 142 -3.63 -3.73 -19.05
CA ALA A 142 -3.88 -4.72 -20.07
C ALA A 142 -4.30 -6.10 -19.52
N TYR A 143 -3.94 -6.43 -18.28
CA TYR A 143 -4.24 -7.71 -17.64
C TYR A 143 -5.58 -7.75 -16.91
N TYR A 144 -6.26 -6.59 -16.79
CA TYR A 144 -7.47 -6.44 -16.00
C TYR A 144 -8.65 -5.97 -16.83
N ASP A 145 -9.85 -6.34 -16.41
CA ASP A 145 -11.11 -5.87 -17.00
C ASP A 145 -11.66 -4.68 -16.26
N GLU A 146 -11.28 -4.52 -14.98
CA GLU A 146 -11.56 -3.33 -14.18
C GLU A 146 -10.60 -3.22 -12.99
N ILE A 147 -10.55 -2.03 -12.40
CA ILE A 147 -9.76 -1.74 -11.21
C ILE A 147 -10.71 -1.36 -10.07
N TRP A 148 -10.55 -2.03 -8.92
CA TRP A 148 -11.17 -1.62 -7.66
C TRP A 148 -10.22 -0.75 -6.86
N VAL A 149 -10.75 0.32 -6.27
CA VAL A 149 -9.97 1.27 -5.46
C VAL A 149 -10.68 1.55 -4.13
N GLY A 150 -9.88 1.73 -3.08
CA GLY A 150 -10.40 1.87 -1.71
C GLY A 150 -10.90 3.26 -1.36
N SER A 151 -10.56 4.30 -2.15
CA SER A 151 -10.95 5.69 -1.87
C SER A 151 -11.20 6.50 -3.14
N SER A 152 -11.92 7.61 -2.99
CA SER A 152 -12.12 8.60 -4.06
C SER A 152 -10.81 9.26 -4.48
N PHE A 153 -9.87 9.39 -3.55
CA PHE A 153 -8.53 9.92 -3.84
C PHE A 153 -7.77 9.01 -4.81
N ILE A 154 -7.74 7.70 -4.55
CA ILE A 154 -7.12 6.73 -5.47
C ILE A 154 -7.87 6.71 -6.81
N ALA A 155 -9.21 6.76 -6.78
CA ALA A 155 -10.02 6.83 -8.02
C ALA A 155 -9.63 8.04 -8.87
N SER A 156 -9.46 9.21 -8.24
CA SER A 156 -9.07 10.45 -8.94
C SER A 156 -7.67 10.38 -9.56
N ALA A 157 -6.76 9.59 -8.97
CA ALA A 157 -5.42 9.39 -9.51
C ALA A 157 -5.40 8.40 -10.70
N ILE A 158 -6.26 7.37 -10.68
CA ILE A 158 -6.22 6.27 -11.65
C ILE A 158 -7.23 6.45 -12.78
N ALA A 159 -8.46 6.88 -12.50
CA ALA A 159 -9.52 6.93 -13.51
C ALA A 159 -9.21 7.80 -14.73
N PRO A 160 -8.52 8.96 -14.61
CA PRO A 160 -8.21 9.81 -15.78
C PRO A 160 -7.31 9.15 -16.82
N ILE A 161 -6.54 8.14 -16.43
CA ILE A 161 -5.53 7.49 -17.31
C ILE A 161 -5.89 6.02 -17.58
N SER A 162 -6.94 5.50 -16.96
CA SER A 162 -7.33 4.09 -17.08
C SER A 162 -8.12 3.85 -18.37
N PRO A 163 -7.72 2.88 -19.21
CA PRO A 163 -8.50 2.46 -20.38
C PRO A 163 -9.67 1.52 -20.02
N ILE A 164 -9.80 1.15 -18.74
CA ILE A 164 -10.81 0.21 -18.22
C ILE A 164 -11.54 0.83 -17.03
N PRO A 165 -12.73 0.34 -16.64
CA PRO A 165 -13.49 0.90 -15.53
C PRO A 165 -12.70 0.93 -14.22
N VAL A 166 -12.82 2.03 -13.47
CA VAL A 166 -12.29 2.18 -12.11
C VAL A 166 -13.48 2.31 -11.16
N ILE A 167 -13.63 1.35 -10.28
CA ILE A 167 -14.78 1.22 -9.38
C ILE A 167 -14.33 1.42 -7.94
N ARG A 168 -15.01 2.28 -7.20
CA ARG A 168 -14.72 2.46 -5.78
C ARG A 168 -15.43 1.38 -4.96
N ILE A 169 -14.66 0.41 -4.48
CA ILE A 169 -15.08 -0.59 -3.49
C ILE A 169 -14.06 -0.58 -2.35
N PRO A 170 -14.33 0.13 -1.24
CA PRO A 170 -13.40 0.20 -0.13
C PRO A 170 -13.26 -1.16 0.56
N PRO A 171 -12.14 -1.45 1.24
CA PRO A 171 -12.02 -2.62 2.08
C PRO A 171 -12.91 -2.51 3.32
N VAL A 172 -13.20 -3.64 3.95
CA VAL A 172 -13.87 -3.67 5.26
C VAL A 172 -12.96 -3.01 6.30
N MET A 173 -13.42 -1.92 6.91
CA MET A 173 -12.66 -1.16 7.92
C MET A 173 -13.34 -1.17 9.30
N ALA A 174 -14.62 -1.51 9.37
CA ALA A 174 -15.28 -1.64 10.66
C ALA A 174 -14.70 -2.85 11.44
N PRO A 175 -14.38 -2.68 12.73
CA PRO A 175 -13.93 -3.78 13.56
C PRO A 175 -15.00 -4.87 13.64
N SER A 176 -14.60 -6.14 13.63
CA SER A 176 -15.51 -7.26 13.87
C SER A 176 -16.13 -7.17 15.27
N ARG A 177 -17.27 -7.84 15.49
CA ARG A 177 -17.92 -7.86 16.82
C ARG A 177 -16.98 -8.37 17.91
N ASP A 178 -16.17 -9.37 17.61
CA ASP A 178 -15.18 -9.94 18.54
C ASP A 178 -14.04 -8.98 18.85
N ALA A 179 -13.70 -8.09 17.90
CA ALA A 179 -12.71 -7.05 18.10
C ALA A 179 -13.17 -5.92 19.05
N LEU A 180 -14.47 -5.82 19.31
CA LEU A 180 -15.07 -4.85 20.25
C LEU A 180 -15.06 -5.33 21.70
N VAL A 181 -14.71 -6.58 21.97
CA VAL A 181 -14.57 -7.11 23.34
C VAL A 181 -13.37 -6.42 23.99
N ALA A 182 -13.59 -5.88 25.18
CA ALA A 182 -12.57 -5.17 25.95
C ALA A 182 -11.34 -6.07 26.17
N THR A 183 -10.21 -5.65 25.65
CA THR A 183 -8.90 -6.28 25.90
C THR A 183 -8.20 -5.52 27.01
N ASP A 184 -7.33 -6.19 27.77
CA ASP A 184 -6.55 -5.56 28.83
C ASP A 184 -5.58 -4.51 28.25
N GLY A 185 -6.05 -3.27 28.15
CA GLY A 185 -5.26 -2.10 27.76
C GLY A 185 -4.47 -1.47 28.91
N ALA A 186 -4.66 -1.93 30.15
CA ALA A 186 -4.09 -1.31 31.37
C ALA A 186 -2.56 -1.25 31.31
N ARG A 187 -1.90 -2.22 30.69
CA ARG A 187 -0.44 -2.27 30.54
C ARG A 187 0.18 -1.08 29.78
N TRP A 188 -0.62 -0.37 28.97
CA TRP A 188 -0.15 0.75 28.16
C TRP A 188 -0.19 2.09 28.91
N ARG A 189 -0.88 2.15 30.06
CA ARG A 189 -0.96 3.35 30.89
C ARG A 189 0.05 3.26 32.04
N GLN A 190 0.91 4.28 32.16
CA GLN A 190 1.88 4.36 33.26
C GLN A 190 1.24 5.00 34.51
N ARG A 191 0.23 5.86 34.30
CA ARG A 191 -0.50 6.55 35.38
C ARG A 191 -2.02 6.46 35.15
N PRO A 192 -2.84 6.32 36.20
CA PRO A 192 -4.30 6.14 36.06
C PRO A 192 -5.03 7.28 35.33
N TYR A 193 -4.53 8.52 35.44
CA TYR A 193 -5.16 9.72 34.89
C TYR A 193 -4.37 10.33 33.72
N GLU A 194 -3.52 9.58 33.09
CA GLU A 194 -2.72 10.03 31.96
C GLU A 194 -3.56 10.00 30.68
N PHE A 195 -3.54 11.10 29.91
CA PHE A 195 -4.16 11.15 28.58
C PHE A 195 -3.18 10.57 27.55
N LEU A 196 -3.61 9.56 26.78
CA LEU A 196 -2.76 8.78 25.90
C LEU A 196 -3.08 9.04 24.43
N PHE A 197 -2.16 9.69 23.71
CA PHE A 197 -2.17 9.75 22.25
C PHE A 197 -1.47 8.54 21.66
N LEU A 198 -1.97 8.09 20.48
CA LEU A 198 -1.38 6.99 19.73
C LEU A 198 -1.19 7.36 18.26
N PHE A 199 -0.05 6.97 17.69
CA PHE A 199 0.17 6.89 16.26
C PHE A 199 0.77 5.54 15.89
N MET A 200 0.26 4.93 14.81
CA MET A 200 0.76 3.64 14.30
C MET A 200 1.20 3.77 12.85
N PHE A 201 2.39 3.24 12.52
CA PHE A 201 2.90 3.29 11.15
C PHE A 201 3.86 2.14 10.84
N ASP A 202 4.00 1.86 9.55
CA ASP A 202 4.98 0.95 8.98
C ASP A 202 6.09 1.77 8.32
N VAL A 203 7.35 1.49 8.64
CA VAL A 203 8.53 2.19 8.07
C VAL A 203 8.68 1.85 6.58
N HIS A 204 8.29 0.65 6.12
CA HIS A 204 8.21 0.33 4.70
C HIS A 204 7.32 1.28 3.90
N SER A 205 6.36 1.94 4.56
CA SER A 205 5.50 2.96 3.96
C SER A 205 6.15 4.36 3.88
N HIS A 206 7.45 4.46 4.09
CA HIS A 206 8.31 5.64 4.10
C HIS A 206 8.01 6.64 5.24
N LEU A 207 9.00 6.88 6.11
CA LEU A 207 8.90 7.82 7.24
C LEU A 207 8.51 9.23 6.79
N ALA A 208 9.03 9.69 5.64
CA ALA A 208 8.69 11.00 5.10
C ALA A 208 7.19 11.12 4.81
N ARG A 209 6.53 10.09 4.28
CA ARG A 209 5.09 10.09 4.00
C ARG A 209 4.25 9.97 5.27
N LYS A 210 4.61 9.07 6.18
CA LYS A 210 3.92 8.86 7.47
C LYS A 210 4.16 10.01 8.46
N ASN A 211 5.27 10.72 8.33
CA ASN A 211 5.58 11.96 9.00
C ASN A 211 5.51 11.92 10.55
N PRO A 212 6.09 10.93 11.23
CA PRO A 212 6.08 10.87 12.69
C PRO A 212 6.80 12.05 13.34
N LEU A 213 7.76 12.67 12.66
CA LEU A 213 8.49 13.85 13.16
C LEU A 213 7.58 15.05 13.38
N ALA A 214 6.60 15.30 12.50
CA ALA A 214 5.63 16.38 12.70
C ALA A 214 4.75 16.11 13.92
N ILE A 215 4.41 14.85 14.21
CA ILE A 215 3.64 14.47 15.41
C ILE A 215 4.46 14.75 16.68
N VAL A 216 5.73 14.35 16.69
CA VAL A 216 6.65 14.66 17.81
C VAL A 216 6.74 16.15 18.05
N GLU A 217 6.88 16.94 16.99
CA GLU A 217 6.98 18.40 17.08
C GLU A 217 5.67 19.03 17.57
N ALA A 218 4.51 18.61 17.05
CA ALA A 218 3.20 19.08 17.50
C ALA A 218 2.96 18.74 18.98
N PHE A 219 3.30 17.52 19.41
CA PHE A 219 3.18 17.10 20.79
C PHE A 219 4.05 17.94 21.73
N ARG A 220 5.30 18.23 21.34
CA ARG A 220 6.23 19.08 22.12
C ARG A 220 5.76 20.53 22.22
N ARG A 221 5.09 21.05 21.20
CA ARG A 221 4.48 22.39 21.25
C ARG A 221 3.23 22.40 22.13
N ALA A 222 2.42 21.35 22.05
CA ALA A 222 1.20 21.22 22.81
C ALA A 222 1.44 21.01 24.31
N PHE A 223 2.42 20.21 24.74
CA PHE A 223 2.54 19.73 26.11
C PHE A 223 3.93 19.90 26.70
N ARG A 224 3.97 20.16 28.02
CA ARG A 224 5.20 20.13 28.82
C ARG A 224 5.46 18.72 29.32
N PRO A 225 6.71 18.36 29.66
CA PRO A 225 7.02 17.04 30.24
C PRO A 225 6.30 16.73 31.57
N SER A 226 5.84 17.77 32.30
CA SER A 226 5.07 17.65 33.54
C SER A 226 3.58 17.41 33.34
N ASP A 227 3.04 17.66 32.15
CA ASP A 227 1.62 17.48 31.86
C ASP A 227 1.27 15.97 31.93
N PRO A 228 0.08 15.59 32.42
CA PRO A 228 -0.33 14.20 32.51
C PRO A 228 -0.78 13.65 31.13
N VAL A 229 0.07 13.81 30.13
CA VAL A 229 -0.20 13.44 28.73
C VAL A 229 1.00 12.67 28.20
N ARG A 230 0.75 11.64 27.42
CA ARG A 230 1.78 10.84 26.78
C ARG A 230 1.43 10.51 25.33
N LEU A 231 2.46 10.36 24.49
CA LEU A 231 2.34 9.92 23.12
C LEU A 231 3.04 8.56 22.96
N ILE A 232 2.33 7.60 22.39
CA ILE A 232 2.92 6.34 21.93
C ILE A 232 3.05 6.38 20.40
N LEU A 233 4.27 6.18 19.92
CA LEU A 233 4.60 5.93 18.52
C LEU A 233 4.83 4.43 18.34
N LYS A 234 3.86 3.74 17.77
CA LYS A 234 3.95 2.30 17.49
C LYS A 234 4.35 2.07 16.04
N CYS A 235 5.51 1.45 15.80
CA CYS A 235 5.96 1.17 14.44
C CYS A 235 6.35 -0.30 14.25
N VAL A 236 6.42 -0.71 12.99
CA VAL A 236 7.01 -1.97 12.52
C VAL A 236 8.09 -1.68 11.48
N ASN A 237 8.98 -2.65 11.24
CA ASN A 237 10.04 -2.59 10.23
C ASN A 237 11.01 -1.39 10.41
N ALA A 238 11.32 -1.03 11.65
CA ALA A 238 12.21 0.09 11.97
C ALA A 238 13.63 -0.09 11.41
N GLU A 239 14.05 -1.33 11.21
CA GLU A 239 15.32 -1.73 10.61
C GLU A 239 15.47 -1.33 9.15
N SER A 240 14.38 -1.04 8.44
CA SER A 240 14.39 -0.62 7.03
C SER A 240 14.90 0.81 6.82
N ASP A 241 14.82 1.66 7.84
CA ASP A 241 15.38 3.02 7.85
C ASP A 241 16.01 3.35 9.20
N PRO A 242 17.21 2.80 9.48
CA PRO A 242 17.88 2.99 10.77
C PRO A 242 18.25 4.46 11.05
N VAL A 243 18.52 5.24 10.00
CA VAL A 243 18.90 6.67 10.12
C VAL A 243 17.68 7.50 10.48
N GLY A 244 16.59 7.35 9.74
CA GLY A 244 15.33 8.03 10.02
C GLY A 244 14.76 7.65 11.38
N PHE A 245 14.86 6.37 11.76
CA PHE A 245 14.40 5.90 13.07
C PHE A 245 15.25 6.48 14.22
N ARG A 246 16.56 6.58 14.07
CA ARG A 246 17.45 7.23 15.05
C ARG A 246 17.10 8.71 15.22
N THR A 247 16.91 9.43 14.11
CA THR A 247 16.47 10.83 14.13
C THR A 247 15.13 10.99 14.87
N LEU A 248 14.19 10.09 14.64
CA LEU A 248 12.90 10.08 15.34
C LEU A 248 13.10 9.90 16.86
N ALA A 249 13.94 8.93 17.27
CA ALA A 249 14.23 8.65 18.67
C ALA A 249 14.90 9.86 19.36
N GLU A 250 15.87 10.50 18.70
CA GLU A 250 16.53 11.72 19.19
C GLU A 250 15.53 12.86 19.39
N ARG A 251 14.62 13.09 18.42
CA ARG A 251 13.60 14.14 18.50
C ARG A 251 12.54 13.86 19.56
N ALA A 252 12.21 12.61 19.83
CA ALA A 252 11.29 12.20 20.88
C ALA A 252 11.90 12.30 22.29
N SER A 253 13.24 12.27 22.40
CA SER A 253 13.97 12.30 23.69
C SER A 253 13.64 13.54 24.53
N GLY A 254 13.48 13.37 25.85
CA GLY A 254 13.18 14.44 26.79
C GLY A 254 11.72 14.93 26.78
N ALA A 255 10.84 14.30 26.03
CA ALA A 255 9.38 14.50 26.10
C ALA A 255 8.69 13.22 26.60
N ALA A 256 7.40 13.31 26.96
CA ALA A 256 6.60 12.16 27.36
C ALA A 256 6.15 11.35 26.12
N ILE A 257 7.12 10.83 25.36
CA ILE A 257 6.93 10.11 24.11
C ILE A 257 7.63 8.76 24.19
N ASP A 258 6.87 7.68 23.98
CA ASP A 258 7.38 6.32 23.94
C ASP A 258 7.36 5.79 22.49
N ILE A 259 8.45 5.20 22.05
CA ILE A 259 8.53 4.54 20.74
C ILE A 259 8.56 3.02 20.96
N HIS A 260 7.56 2.32 20.42
CA HIS A 260 7.46 0.87 20.45
C HIS A 260 7.63 0.30 19.06
N SER A 261 8.78 -0.29 18.77
CA SER A 261 9.09 -0.95 17.52
C SER A 261 8.78 -2.46 17.59
N GLY A 262 8.53 -3.06 16.42
CA GLY A 262 8.25 -4.49 16.26
C GLY A 262 6.77 -4.84 16.24
N TYR A 263 6.48 -6.09 15.89
CA TYR A 263 5.11 -6.59 15.74
C TYR A 263 4.47 -6.94 17.10
N LEU A 264 3.18 -6.68 17.21
CA LEU A 264 2.32 -7.13 18.31
C LEU A 264 1.39 -8.24 17.83
N SER A 265 0.83 -9.02 18.74
CA SER A 265 -0.33 -9.86 18.40
C SER A 265 -1.54 -8.98 18.07
N ALA A 266 -2.48 -9.51 17.29
CA ALA A 266 -3.71 -8.78 16.95
C ALA A 266 -4.48 -8.34 18.21
N GLU A 267 -4.49 -9.17 19.27
CA GLU A 267 -5.09 -8.83 20.56
C GLU A 267 -4.36 -7.69 21.25
N ALA A 268 -3.03 -7.74 21.31
CA ALA A 268 -2.20 -6.71 21.93
C ALA A 268 -2.31 -5.36 21.18
N LEU A 269 -2.41 -5.40 19.85
CA LEU A 269 -2.60 -4.20 19.03
C LEU A 269 -3.97 -3.59 19.27
N ARG A 270 -5.04 -4.40 19.31
CA ARG A 270 -6.38 -3.94 19.70
C ARG A 270 -6.39 -3.36 21.11
N GLY A 271 -5.72 -3.99 22.06
CA GLY A 271 -5.55 -3.47 23.42
C GLY A 271 -4.88 -2.11 23.45
N LEU A 272 -3.85 -1.90 22.62
CA LEU A 272 -3.18 -0.61 22.50
C LEU A 272 -4.13 0.47 21.95
N VAL A 273 -4.82 0.21 20.83
CA VAL A 273 -5.77 1.17 20.25
C VAL A 273 -6.95 1.44 21.19
N SER A 274 -7.45 0.41 21.87
CA SER A 274 -8.54 0.56 22.84
C SER A 274 -8.12 1.40 24.06
N SER A 275 -6.85 1.35 24.48
CA SER A 275 -6.35 2.08 25.63
C SER A 275 -6.01 3.54 25.36
N CYS A 276 -5.80 3.94 24.11
CA CYS A 276 -5.54 5.35 23.80
C CYS A 276 -6.81 6.20 23.99
N ASP A 277 -6.62 7.47 24.29
CA ASP A 277 -7.71 8.46 24.43
C ASP A 277 -7.94 9.21 23.12
N ALA A 278 -6.89 9.35 22.28
CA ALA A 278 -6.99 9.91 20.95
C ALA A 278 -5.93 9.29 20.00
N TYR A 279 -6.26 9.24 18.74
CA TYR A 279 -5.36 8.84 17.66
C TYR A 279 -4.90 10.06 16.87
N VAL A 280 -3.61 10.13 16.53
CA VAL A 280 -3.06 11.26 15.76
C VAL A 280 -2.29 10.77 14.55
N SER A 281 -2.49 11.39 13.37
CA SER A 281 -1.77 11.08 12.14
C SER A 281 -1.50 12.33 11.31
N LEU A 282 -0.28 12.82 11.33
CA LEU A 282 0.15 13.97 10.52
C LEU A 282 0.79 13.51 9.20
N HIS A 283 0.18 12.50 8.57
CA HIS A 283 0.64 11.97 7.31
C HIS A 283 0.64 13.04 6.21
N ARG A 284 1.55 12.90 5.25
CA ARG A 284 1.57 13.74 4.06
C ARG A 284 0.66 13.22 2.97
N SER A 285 0.42 11.92 2.95
CA SER A 285 -0.57 11.27 2.08
C SER A 285 -0.92 9.87 2.55
N GLU A 286 -2.17 9.47 2.32
CA GLU A 286 -2.70 8.12 2.52
C GLU A 286 -3.56 7.71 1.33
N GLY A 287 -3.40 6.48 0.85
CA GLY A 287 -4.32 5.94 -0.14
C GLY A 287 -5.72 5.76 0.44
N ILE A 288 -5.81 5.23 1.65
CA ILE A 288 -7.07 5.01 2.39
C ILE A 288 -6.98 5.59 3.81
N GLY A 289 -5.97 5.20 4.59
CA GLY A 289 -5.82 5.56 6.00
C GLY A 289 -6.42 4.53 6.95
N LEU A 290 -6.09 3.24 6.76
CA LEU A 290 -6.68 2.13 7.51
C LEU A 290 -6.51 2.27 9.03
N THR A 291 -5.34 2.70 9.52
CA THR A 291 -5.10 2.90 10.96
C THR A 291 -5.94 4.04 11.55
N ILE A 292 -6.27 5.04 10.73
CA ILE A 292 -7.21 6.12 11.09
C ILE A 292 -8.62 5.53 11.22
N ALA A 293 -9.05 4.74 10.23
CA ALA A 293 -10.34 4.08 10.25
C ALA A 293 -10.48 3.08 11.42
N ASP A 294 -9.42 2.34 11.77
CA ASP A 294 -9.40 1.45 12.93
C ASP A 294 -9.67 2.22 14.24
N ALA A 295 -9.02 3.37 14.43
CA ALA A 295 -9.23 4.22 15.59
C ALA A 295 -10.67 4.79 15.61
N MET A 296 -11.16 5.29 14.47
CA MET A 296 -12.52 5.78 14.32
C MET A 296 -13.55 4.69 14.59
N GLY A 297 -13.34 3.47 14.08
CA GLY A 297 -14.22 2.32 14.30
C GLY A 297 -14.33 1.90 15.77
N LEU A 298 -13.29 2.16 16.57
CA LEU A 298 -13.27 1.99 18.02
C LEU A 298 -13.81 3.22 18.78
N GLY A 299 -14.29 4.24 18.08
CA GLY A 299 -14.85 5.45 18.69
C GLY A 299 -13.82 6.40 19.28
N LYS A 300 -12.55 6.31 18.85
CA LYS A 300 -11.50 7.21 19.32
C LYS A 300 -11.60 8.56 18.62
N PRO A 301 -11.43 9.69 19.33
CA PRO A 301 -11.16 10.97 18.72
C PRO A 301 -9.94 10.88 17.81
N VAL A 302 -10.05 11.39 16.58
CA VAL A 302 -8.96 11.35 15.59
C VAL A 302 -8.56 12.77 15.21
N ILE A 303 -7.24 13.05 15.30
CA ILE A 303 -6.59 14.25 14.78
C ILE A 303 -5.76 13.79 13.57
N ALA A 304 -6.11 14.21 12.36
CA ALA A 304 -5.35 13.76 11.19
C ALA A 304 -5.34 14.82 10.08
N THR A 305 -4.33 14.77 9.21
CA THR A 305 -4.23 15.67 8.05
C THR A 305 -5.53 15.63 7.25
N GLY A 306 -6.12 16.78 6.96
CA GLY A 306 -7.40 16.92 6.26
C GLY A 306 -7.28 16.71 4.75
N TRP A 307 -6.44 15.76 4.30
CA TRP A 307 -6.14 15.52 2.89
C TRP A 307 -5.91 14.04 2.59
N SER A 308 -6.19 13.63 1.35
CA SER A 308 -6.03 12.31 0.74
C SER A 308 -7.14 11.31 1.10
N GLY A 309 -6.88 10.01 1.06
CA GLY A 309 -7.90 8.97 1.11
C GLY A 309 -8.76 8.93 2.37
N ASN A 310 -8.22 9.39 3.50
CA ASN A 310 -8.96 9.45 4.77
C ASN A 310 -10.13 10.46 4.75
N THR A 311 -10.12 11.45 3.86
CA THR A 311 -11.21 12.43 3.75
C THR A 311 -12.51 11.82 3.19
N ASP A 312 -12.50 10.60 2.72
CA ASP A 312 -13.70 9.86 2.34
C ASP A 312 -14.59 9.50 3.55
N PHE A 313 -14.01 9.38 4.73
CA PHE A 313 -14.71 8.99 5.96
C PHE A 313 -14.47 9.92 7.14
N MET A 314 -13.61 10.94 6.98
CA MET A 314 -13.21 11.86 8.03
C MET A 314 -13.51 13.31 7.64
N ASP A 315 -14.27 14.02 8.49
CA ASP A 315 -14.53 15.45 8.37
C ASP A 315 -14.66 16.13 9.74
N VAL A 316 -15.00 17.42 9.77
CA VAL A 316 -15.15 18.20 11.01
C VAL A 316 -16.28 17.73 11.93
N SER A 317 -17.21 16.92 11.45
CA SER A 317 -18.33 16.41 12.25
C SER A 317 -17.94 15.18 13.09
N ASN A 318 -16.91 14.43 12.65
CA ASN A 318 -16.53 13.16 13.24
C ASN A 318 -15.03 13.02 13.54
N ALA A 319 -14.23 14.07 13.29
CA ALA A 319 -12.79 14.10 13.56
C ALA A 319 -12.29 15.54 13.77
N PHE A 320 -10.99 15.68 13.94
CA PHE A 320 -10.25 16.94 14.04
C PHE A 320 -9.27 17.04 12.86
N PRO A 321 -9.75 17.47 11.65
CA PRO A 321 -8.89 17.61 10.48
C PRO A 321 -7.85 18.71 10.70
N VAL A 322 -6.58 18.38 10.45
CA VAL A 322 -5.46 19.31 10.52
C VAL A 322 -5.33 20.04 9.18
N ASP A 323 -5.20 21.36 9.25
CA ASP A 323 -4.90 22.20 8.08
C ASP A 323 -3.56 21.81 7.47
N TYR A 324 -3.46 21.99 6.15
CA TYR A 324 -2.28 21.63 5.39
C TYR A 324 -2.02 22.63 4.26
N ARG A 325 -0.83 22.56 3.71
CA ARG A 325 -0.50 23.16 2.41
C ARG A 325 0.00 22.08 1.47
N LEU A 326 -0.29 22.18 0.18
CA LEU A 326 0.29 21.29 -0.81
C LEU A 326 1.73 21.70 -1.09
N VAL A 327 2.62 20.74 -1.12
CA VAL A 327 4.04 20.94 -1.39
C VAL A 327 4.51 19.98 -2.47
N THR A 328 5.39 20.47 -3.34
CA THR A 328 6.03 19.65 -4.38
C THR A 328 7.23 18.93 -3.78
N LEU A 329 7.36 17.64 -4.04
CA LEU A 329 8.53 16.85 -3.69
C LEU A 329 9.75 17.42 -4.43
N GLN A 330 10.80 17.75 -3.68
CA GLN A 330 12.04 18.28 -4.26
C GLN A 330 12.98 17.15 -4.71
N GLU A 331 12.81 15.97 -4.14
CA GLU A 331 13.58 14.75 -4.40
C GLU A 331 12.68 13.54 -4.43
N ASN A 332 13.20 12.42 -4.92
CA ASN A 332 12.46 11.15 -4.91
C ASN A 332 12.39 10.60 -3.48
N VAL A 333 11.22 10.08 -3.10
CA VAL A 333 10.99 9.42 -1.81
C VAL A 333 10.39 8.05 -2.08
N GLY A 334 11.17 6.99 -2.01
CA GLY A 334 10.73 5.64 -2.36
C GLY A 334 10.13 5.60 -3.78
N PRO A 335 8.85 5.17 -3.95
CA PRO A 335 8.20 5.11 -5.25
C PRO A 335 7.69 6.47 -5.77
N TYR A 336 7.78 7.54 -4.97
CA TYR A 336 7.26 8.87 -5.29
C TYR A 336 8.34 9.73 -5.93
N HIS A 337 8.01 10.34 -7.09
CA HIS A 337 8.99 11.12 -7.86
C HIS A 337 9.06 12.59 -7.44
N ALA A 338 10.23 13.19 -7.58
CA ALA A 338 10.38 14.64 -7.54
C ALA A 338 9.41 15.30 -8.55
N GLY A 339 8.83 16.44 -8.17
CA GLY A 339 7.79 17.11 -8.96
C GLY A 339 6.36 16.63 -8.69
N GLU A 340 6.17 15.54 -7.94
CA GLU A 340 4.86 15.14 -7.43
C GLU A 340 4.47 15.97 -6.20
N VAL A 341 3.21 15.85 -5.77
CA VAL A 341 2.64 16.73 -4.74
C VAL A 341 2.02 15.90 -3.63
N TRP A 342 2.27 16.32 -2.38
CA TRP A 342 1.58 15.82 -1.19
C TRP A 342 1.24 16.96 -0.22
N ALA A 343 0.57 16.66 0.89
CA ALA A 343 0.23 17.64 1.92
C ALA A 343 1.35 17.77 2.95
N GLU A 344 1.69 19.02 3.32
CA GLU A 344 2.46 19.31 4.52
C GLU A 344 1.51 19.82 5.60
N PRO A 345 1.23 19.03 6.66
CA PRO A 345 0.30 19.42 7.72
C PRO A 345 0.83 20.56 8.57
N SER A 346 -0.06 21.42 9.07
CA SER A 346 0.27 22.47 10.01
C SER A 346 0.56 21.89 11.40
N VAL A 347 1.81 21.94 11.81
CA VAL A 347 2.24 21.47 13.13
C VAL A 347 1.61 22.30 14.25
N ASP A 348 1.47 23.62 14.06
CA ASP A 348 0.84 24.51 15.05
C ASP A 348 -0.64 24.18 15.21
N HIS A 349 -1.38 24.07 14.12
CA HIS A 349 -2.80 23.67 14.19
C HIS A 349 -2.97 22.28 14.81
N ALA A 350 -2.08 21.32 14.48
CA ALA A 350 -2.10 20.01 15.12
C ALA A 350 -1.87 20.08 16.64
N ALA A 351 -0.95 20.94 17.10
CA ALA A 351 -0.70 21.18 18.53
C ALA A 351 -1.94 21.78 19.22
N ASP A 352 -2.59 22.75 18.60
CA ASP A 352 -3.84 23.35 19.11
C ASP A 352 -4.96 22.30 19.20
N LEU A 353 -5.11 21.46 18.17
CA LEU A 353 -6.10 20.37 18.19
C LEU A 353 -5.79 19.30 19.24
N MET A 354 -4.50 18.97 19.46
CA MET A 354 -4.11 18.08 20.55
C MET A 354 -4.51 18.65 21.91
N ARG A 355 -4.27 19.95 22.15
CA ARG A 355 -4.76 20.65 23.36
C ARG A 355 -6.27 20.58 23.47
N ARG A 356 -6.99 20.95 22.41
CA ARG A 356 -8.46 20.95 22.37
C ARG A 356 -9.06 19.58 22.73
N VAL A 357 -8.49 18.50 22.25
CA VAL A 357 -8.98 17.14 22.54
C VAL A 357 -8.80 16.78 24.02
N VAL A 358 -7.73 17.26 24.67
CA VAL A 358 -7.51 17.10 26.12
C VAL A 358 -8.42 18.01 26.94
N ASP A 359 -8.54 19.28 26.55
CA ASP A 359 -9.25 20.32 27.31
C ASP A 359 -10.78 20.24 27.12
N CYS A 360 -11.25 19.66 26.02
CA CYS A 360 -12.67 19.53 25.69
C CYS A 360 -13.09 18.03 25.50
N PRO A 361 -13.06 17.22 26.57
CA PRO A 361 -13.27 15.78 26.46
C PRO A 361 -14.68 15.38 25.99
N ASP A 362 -15.69 16.22 26.22
CA ASP A 362 -17.06 15.94 25.74
C ASP A 362 -17.17 16.10 24.22
N GLU A 363 -16.56 17.14 23.65
CA GLU A 363 -16.47 17.31 22.20
C GLU A 363 -15.68 16.15 21.58
N ALA A 364 -14.53 15.83 22.15
CA ALA A 364 -13.68 14.73 21.68
C ALA A 364 -14.45 13.41 21.65
N ARG A 365 -15.19 13.10 22.71
CA ARG A 365 -16.02 11.90 22.83
C ARG A 365 -17.16 11.90 21.81
N ALA A 366 -17.85 13.03 21.63
CA ALA A 366 -18.95 13.15 20.68
C ALA A 366 -18.48 12.90 19.23
N ARG A 367 -17.34 13.48 18.83
CA ARG A 367 -16.75 13.23 17.51
C ARG A 367 -16.28 11.79 17.35
N GLY A 368 -15.68 11.19 18.38
CA GLY A 368 -15.31 9.77 18.37
C GLY A 368 -16.52 8.84 18.19
N GLN A 369 -17.65 9.14 18.82
CA GLN A 369 -18.89 8.39 18.61
C GLN A 369 -19.43 8.55 17.18
N ALA A 370 -19.44 9.77 16.63
CA ALA A 370 -19.82 10.03 15.25
C ALA A 370 -18.88 9.30 14.26
N ALA A 371 -17.58 9.26 14.55
CA ALA A 371 -16.59 8.52 13.78
C ALA A 371 -16.91 7.02 13.73
N ARG A 372 -17.19 6.43 14.89
CA ARG A 372 -17.59 5.01 14.98
C ARG A 372 -18.83 4.70 14.15
N GLU A 373 -19.82 5.58 14.21
CA GLU A 373 -21.07 5.39 13.45
C GLU A 373 -20.80 5.48 11.94
N THR A 374 -19.98 6.43 11.48
CA THR A 374 -19.56 6.55 10.08
C THR A 374 -18.89 5.26 9.59
N ILE A 375 -17.88 4.77 10.33
CA ILE A 375 -17.16 3.54 9.93
C ILE A 375 -18.09 2.31 9.95
N ARG A 376 -18.97 2.20 10.96
CA ARG A 376 -19.94 1.09 11.06
C ARG A 376 -20.96 1.11 9.91
N ARG A 377 -21.46 2.29 9.54
CA ARG A 377 -22.48 2.43 8.50
C ARG A 377 -21.92 2.19 7.10
N ASP A 378 -20.77 2.79 6.77
CA ASP A 378 -20.29 2.92 5.40
C ASP A 378 -19.18 1.92 5.05
N TYR A 379 -18.54 1.29 6.06
CA TYR A 379 -17.35 0.44 5.87
C TYR A 379 -17.44 -0.89 6.64
N SER A 380 -18.65 -1.26 7.07
CA SER A 380 -18.89 -2.59 7.66
C SER A 380 -18.79 -3.69 6.62
N GLU A 381 -18.62 -4.92 7.11
CA GLU A 381 -18.59 -6.11 6.25
C GLU A 381 -19.89 -6.25 5.46
N GLU A 382 -21.03 -5.93 6.07
CA GLU A 382 -22.35 -5.91 5.43
C GLU A 382 -22.37 -4.92 4.26
N ARG A 383 -21.94 -3.68 4.52
CA ARG A 383 -21.97 -2.63 3.48
C ARG A 383 -21.05 -2.93 2.31
N ILE A 384 -19.85 -3.45 2.60
CA ILE A 384 -18.91 -3.82 1.55
C ILE A 384 -19.43 -5.04 0.76
N ALA A 385 -20.04 -6.00 1.44
CA ALA A 385 -20.71 -7.12 0.78
C ALA A 385 -21.80 -6.65 -0.19
N GLU A 386 -22.66 -5.71 0.21
CA GLU A 386 -23.66 -5.12 -0.69
C GLU A 386 -23.04 -4.47 -1.94
N LEU A 387 -21.94 -3.72 -1.80
CA LEU A 387 -21.26 -3.11 -2.94
C LEU A 387 -20.67 -4.17 -3.88
N ILE A 388 -20.10 -5.22 -3.32
CA ILE A 388 -19.55 -6.35 -4.08
C ILE A 388 -20.67 -7.09 -4.80
N ASP A 389 -21.80 -7.37 -4.12
CA ASP A 389 -22.96 -8.06 -4.71
C ASP A 389 -23.49 -7.32 -5.93
N GLN A 390 -23.74 -6.01 -5.77
CA GLN A 390 -24.17 -5.15 -6.88
C GLN A 390 -23.19 -5.20 -8.06
N ARG A 391 -21.88 -5.22 -7.78
CA ARG A 391 -20.88 -5.28 -8.85
C ARG A 391 -20.81 -6.64 -9.50
N LEU A 392 -20.84 -7.73 -8.73
CA LEU A 392 -20.87 -9.09 -9.26
C LEU A 392 -22.13 -9.36 -10.10
N ALA A 393 -23.28 -8.78 -9.76
CA ALA A 393 -24.47 -8.88 -10.59
C ALA A 393 -24.25 -8.29 -12.00
N ILE A 394 -23.60 -7.12 -12.11
CA ILE A 394 -23.24 -6.50 -13.39
C ILE A 394 -22.26 -7.38 -14.16
N ILE A 395 -21.24 -7.92 -13.48
CA ILE A 395 -20.24 -8.82 -14.07
C ILE A 395 -20.92 -10.10 -14.57
N GLY A 396 -21.83 -10.68 -13.79
CA GLY A 396 -22.59 -11.88 -14.17
C GLY A 396 -23.45 -11.67 -15.41
N GLU A 397 -24.02 -10.48 -15.59
CA GLU A 397 -24.74 -10.13 -16.81
C GLU A 397 -23.82 -10.13 -18.04
N ARG A 398 -22.65 -9.52 -17.92
CA ARG A 398 -21.63 -9.52 -18.99
C ARG A 398 -21.15 -10.94 -19.30
N HIS A 399 -21.00 -11.80 -18.29
CA HIS A 399 -20.67 -13.21 -18.48
C HIS A 399 -21.74 -13.94 -19.31
N ARG A 400 -23.02 -13.75 -18.98
CA ARG A 400 -24.14 -14.34 -19.76
C ARG A 400 -24.15 -13.88 -21.21
N LEU A 401 -23.74 -12.64 -21.49
CA LEU A 401 -23.60 -12.10 -22.85
C LEU A 401 -22.34 -12.58 -23.59
N GLY A 402 -21.47 -13.38 -22.95
CA GLY A 402 -20.26 -13.91 -23.56
C GLY A 402 -19.12 -12.91 -23.69
N GLU A 403 -19.16 -11.80 -22.93
CA GLU A 403 -18.18 -10.71 -22.98
C GLU A 403 -16.88 -10.98 -22.18
N PHE A 404 -16.74 -12.13 -21.52
CA PHE A 404 -15.58 -12.50 -20.68
C PHE A 404 -14.34 -12.95 -21.44
N LYS A 405 -14.35 -12.90 -22.76
CA LYS A 405 -13.24 -13.44 -23.52
C LYS A 405 -12.15 -12.39 -23.79
N ARG A 406 -11.34 -12.06 -22.77
CA ARG A 406 -10.12 -11.35 -23.02
C ARG A 406 -8.99 -12.31 -23.32
N ASP A 407 -8.39 -12.20 -24.51
CA ASP A 407 -7.20 -12.96 -24.86
C ASP A 407 -5.96 -12.27 -24.26
N VAL A 408 -5.48 -12.74 -23.12
CA VAL A 408 -4.24 -12.28 -22.49
C VAL A 408 -3.00 -13.03 -22.97
N LYS A 409 -3.16 -14.01 -23.90
CA LYS A 409 -2.05 -14.85 -24.42
C LYS A 409 -0.92 -14.02 -24.98
N GLY A 410 -1.24 -12.97 -25.75
CA GLY A 410 -0.24 -12.08 -26.31
C GLY A 410 0.58 -11.32 -25.26
N LEU A 411 -0.04 -10.97 -24.14
CA LEU A 411 0.62 -10.24 -23.04
C LEU A 411 1.54 -11.18 -22.25
N VAL A 412 1.07 -12.38 -21.95
CA VAL A 412 1.85 -13.43 -21.30
C VAL A 412 3.02 -13.85 -22.19
N ALA A 413 2.80 -13.96 -23.52
CA ALA A 413 3.87 -14.20 -24.47
C ALA A 413 4.94 -13.11 -24.44
N GLY A 414 4.55 -11.82 -24.37
CA GLY A 414 5.49 -10.71 -24.25
C GLY A 414 6.36 -10.78 -22.99
N TYR A 415 5.78 -11.17 -21.86
CA TYR A 415 6.55 -11.41 -20.63
C TYR A 415 7.50 -12.61 -20.75
N ARG A 416 7.05 -13.71 -21.35
CA ARG A 416 7.93 -14.88 -21.64
C ARG A 416 9.08 -14.51 -22.56
N ASP A 417 8.83 -13.65 -23.56
CA ASP A 417 9.86 -13.13 -24.46
C ASP A 417 10.88 -12.29 -23.71
N LEU A 418 10.45 -11.45 -22.77
CA LEU A 418 11.34 -10.70 -21.87
C LEU A 418 12.21 -11.65 -21.06
N VAL A 419 11.63 -12.65 -20.38
CA VAL A 419 12.39 -13.63 -19.59
C VAL A 419 13.40 -14.39 -20.45
N ARG A 420 13.00 -14.81 -21.65
CA ARG A 420 13.91 -15.47 -22.60
C ARG A 420 15.05 -14.55 -23.05
N ALA A 421 14.77 -13.30 -23.37
CA ALA A 421 15.78 -12.33 -23.77
C ALA A 421 16.78 -12.06 -22.63
N VAL A 422 16.31 -11.87 -21.41
CA VAL A 422 17.14 -11.69 -20.21
C VAL A 422 18.05 -12.92 -20.00
N ARG A 423 17.51 -14.13 -20.06
CA ARG A 423 18.29 -15.37 -19.94
C ARG A 423 19.34 -15.52 -21.04
N ALA A 424 19.00 -15.17 -22.28
CA ALA A 424 19.93 -15.20 -23.40
C ALA A 424 21.09 -14.22 -23.22
N VAL A 425 20.83 -12.99 -22.75
CA VAL A 425 21.86 -11.98 -22.46
C VAL A 425 22.80 -12.47 -21.35
N VAL A 426 22.25 -12.94 -20.24
CA VAL A 426 23.02 -13.48 -19.12
C VAL A 426 23.81 -14.71 -19.55
N GLY A 427 23.19 -15.64 -20.28
CA GLY A 427 23.85 -16.85 -20.80
C GLY A 427 25.04 -16.56 -21.71
N ARG A 428 25.00 -15.47 -22.48
CA ARG A 428 26.04 -15.06 -23.42
C ARG A 428 27.18 -14.28 -22.74
N LEU A 429 26.85 -13.38 -21.78
CA LEU A 429 27.80 -12.39 -21.27
C LEU A 429 28.35 -12.70 -19.88
N VAL A 430 27.64 -13.50 -19.09
CA VAL A 430 28.08 -13.91 -17.76
C VAL A 430 28.69 -15.31 -17.83
N PRO A 431 29.91 -15.54 -17.34
CA PRO A 431 30.53 -16.87 -17.30
C PRO A 431 29.73 -17.87 -16.45
N PRO A 432 29.83 -19.19 -16.71
CA PRO A 432 29.30 -20.20 -15.81
C PRO A 432 29.81 -20.02 -14.37
N GLY A 433 28.94 -20.19 -13.38
CA GLY A 433 29.23 -19.94 -11.97
C GLY A 433 29.18 -18.47 -11.57
N GLY A 434 28.91 -17.54 -12.51
CA GLY A 434 28.73 -16.11 -12.19
C GLY A 434 27.48 -15.85 -11.37
N ASP A 435 27.54 -14.84 -10.52
CA ASP A 435 26.45 -14.39 -9.65
C ASP A 435 25.84 -13.11 -10.18
N VAL A 436 24.51 -13.10 -10.42
CA VAL A 436 23.77 -11.99 -11.03
C VAL A 436 22.69 -11.49 -10.10
N MET A 437 22.88 -10.30 -9.56
CA MET A 437 21.80 -9.57 -8.90
C MET A 437 20.82 -9.01 -9.92
N VAL A 438 19.53 -9.16 -9.65
CA VAL A 438 18.47 -8.71 -10.55
C VAL A 438 17.52 -7.76 -9.81
N VAL A 439 17.26 -6.60 -10.39
CA VAL A 439 16.19 -5.70 -9.92
C VAL A 439 14.83 -6.30 -10.29
N SER A 440 14.52 -7.41 -9.66
CA SER A 440 13.44 -8.35 -10.03
C SER A 440 12.10 -8.01 -9.41
N LYS A 441 12.07 -7.22 -8.33
CA LYS A 441 10.86 -6.95 -7.52
C LYS A 441 10.15 -8.22 -7.03
N GLY A 442 10.90 -9.26 -6.70
CA GLY A 442 10.38 -10.54 -6.23
C GLY A 442 10.06 -11.55 -7.34
N ASP A 443 10.24 -11.17 -8.61
CA ASP A 443 10.00 -12.06 -9.75
C ASP A 443 11.07 -13.16 -9.83
N GLN A 444 10.69 -14.40 -9.51
CA GLN A 444 11.58 -15.56 -9.47
C GLN A 444 11.98 -16.06 -10.87
N ASN A 445 11.16 -15.84 -11.90
CA ASN A 445 11.50 -16.28 -13.26
C ASN A 445 12.71 -15.54 -13.82
N LEU A 446 12.93 -14.30 -13.36
CA LEU A 446 14.07 -13.47 -13.75
C LEU A 446 15.38 -13.86 -13.06
N LEU A 447 15.34 -14.78 -12.08
CA LEU A 447 16.53 -15.27 -11.35
C LEU A 447 17.04 -16.62 -11.88
N GLN A 448 16.29 -17.28 -12.76
CA GLN A 448 16.61 -18.63 -13.24
C GLN A 448 17.58 -18.57 -14.42
N PHE A 449 18.87 -18.79 -14.17
CA PHE A 449 19.94 -18.78 -15.17
C PHE A 449 20.68 -20.12 -15.18
N ASP A 450 20.77 -20.76 -16.36
CA ASP A 450 21.47 -22.04 -16.51
C ASP A 450 22.96 -21.91 -16.14
N GLY A 451 23.38 -22.65 -15.11
CA GLY A 451 24.76 -22.68 -14.64
C GLY A 451 25.28 -21.38 -14.00
N ARG A 452 24.38 -20.47 -13.58
CA ARG A 452 24.68 -19.20 -12.89
C ARG A 452 23.74 -19.02 -11.71
N THR A 453 24.13 -18.20 -10.73
CA THR A 453 23.28 -17.88 -9.58
C THR A 453 22.56 -16.57 -9.83
N GLY A 454 21.23 -16.55 -9.71
CA GLY A 454 20.42 -15.34 -9.72
C GLY A 454 19.96 -14.99 -8.29
N CYS A 455 20.04 -13.73 -7.89
CA CYS A 455 19.53 -13.24 -6.63
C CYS A 455 18.79 -11.92 -6.80
N HIS A 456 17.98 -11.55 -5.82
CA HIS A 456 17.22 -10.29 -5.85
C HIS A 456 18.13 -9.08 -5.56
N PHE A 457 17.76 -7.91 -6.10
CA PHE A 457 18.32 -6.63 -5.69
C PHE A 457 17.20 -5.59 -5.50
N PRO A 458 17.13 -4.91 -4.35
CA PRO A 458 17.82 -5.25 -3.10
C PRO A 458 17.28 -6.54 -2.47
N GLU A 459 18.12 -7.21 -1.69
CA GLU A 459 17.77 -8.41 -0.95
C GLU A 459 17.97 -8.24 0.55
N THR A 460 17.27 -9.06 1.36
CA THR A 460 17.51 -9.19 2.80
C THR A 460 18.76 -10.02 3.06
N ASP A 461 19.24 -10.05 4.30
CA ASP A 461 20.35 -10.91 4.74
C ASP A 461 20.10 -12.43 4.51
N THR A 462 18.84 -12.80 4.30
CA THR A 462 18.44 -14.18 4.01
C THR A 462 18.31 -14.47 2.50
N GLY A 463 18.66 -13.51 1.62
CA GLY A 463 18.62 -13.68 0.16
C GLY A 463 17.21 -13.54 -0.45
N VAL A 464 16.23 -13.08 0.32
CA VAL A 464 14.86 -12.83 -0.17
C VAL A 464 14.78 -11.38 -0.66
N TYR A 465 13.91 -11.11 -1.63
CA TYR A 465 13.62 -9.74 -2.05
C TYR A 465 13.22 -8.88 -0.84
N ALA A 466 13.86 -7.71 -0.71
CA ALA A 466 13.68 -6.85 0.46
C ALA A 466 12.24 -6.29 0.63
N GLY A 467 11.40 -6.40 -0.41
CA GLY A 467 9.98 -6.00 -0.37
C GLY A 467 9.74 -4.50 -0.51
N TYR A 468 10.79 -3.69 -0.63
CA TYR A 468 10.71 -2.23 -0.76
C TYR A 468 11.73 -1.68 -1.76
N HIS A 469 11.56 -0.42 -2.14
CA HIS A 469 12.54 0.31 -2.96
C HIS A 469 13.41 1.19 -2.07
N PRO A 470 14.71 1.35 -2.38
CA PRO A 470 15.56 2.33 -1.70
C PRO A 470 14.89 3.71 -1.67
N GLY A 471 15.09 4.45 -0.58
CA GLY A 471 14.48 5.77 -0.41
C GLY A 471 14.99 6.80 -1.42
N ASP A 472 16.25 6.70 -1.81
CA ASP A 472 16.93 7.59 -2.75
C ASP A 472 18.13 6.91 -3.43
N SER A 473 18.86 7.65 -4.28
CA SER A 473 20.07 7.18 -4.94
C SER A 473 21.17 6.79 -3.96
N ALA A 474 21.30 7.47 -2.82
CA ALA A 474 22.34 7.17 -1.83
C ALA A 474 22.07 5.83 -1.14
N ALA A 475 20.81 5.58 -0.79
CA ALA A 475 20.37 4.28 -0.24
C ALA A 475 20.56 3.14 -1.24
N ALA A 476 20.28 3.38 -2.54
CA ALA A 476 20.51 2.40 -3.60
C ALA A 476 22.01 2.08 -3.78
N ILE A 477 22.88 3.09 -3.72
CA ILE A 477 24.33 2.93 -3.77
C ILE A 477 24.83 2.15 -2.54
N ALA A 478 24.37 2.49 -1.34
CA ALA A 478 24.75 1.79 -0.12
C ALA A 478 24.34 0.30 -0.16
N ALA A 479 23.15 0.00 -0.68
CA ALA A 479 22.69 -1.38 -0.89
C ALA A 479 23.57 -2.12 -1.90
N LEU A 480 23.99 -1.45 -2.99
CA LEU A 480 24.91 -2.01 -3.99
C LEU A 480 26.29 -2.29 -3.39
N ASP A 481 26.86 -1.33 -2.65
CA ASP A 481 28.18 -1.47 -2.02
C ASP A 481 28.19 -2.63 -1.01
N ALA A 482 27.12 -2.76 -0.23
CA ALA A 482 26.95 -3.89 0.69
C ALA A 482 26.85 -5.25 -0.06
N ALA A 483 26.15 -5.29 -1.18
CA ALA A 483 26.02 -6.48 -2.00
C ALA A 483 27.35 -6.85 -2.67
N ILE A 484 28.09 -5.89 -3.21
CA ILE A 484 29.45 -6.10 -3.74
C ILE A 484 30.37 -6.63 -2.63
N GLY A 485 30.26 -6.09 -1.41
CA GLY A 485 31.01 -6.57 -0.24
C GLY A 485 30.71 -8.04 0.11
N ARG A 486 29.52 -8.55 -0.23
CA ARG A 486 29.16 -9.98 -0.11
C ARG A 486 29.65 -10.85 -1.28
N GLY A 487 30.23 -10.24 -2.31
CA GLY A 487 30.83 -10.96 -3.44
C GLY A 487 29.97 -11.03 -4.71
N HIS A 488 28.88 -10.28 -4.79
CA HIS A 488 28.06 -10.22 -6.01
C HIS A 488 28.82 -9.56 -7.16
N GLN A 489 28.64 -10.10 -8.38
CA GLN A 489 29.50 -9.83 -9.52
C GLN A 489 28.85 -9.03 -10.63
N TYR A 490 27.54 -9.15 -10.81
CA TYR A 490 26.80 -8.51 -11.88
C TYR A 490 25.51 -7.89 -11.36
N LEU A 491 25.05 -6.81 -12.01
CA LEU A 491 23.76 -6.19 -11.74
C LEU A 491 22.94 -6.08 -13.02
N LEU A 492 21.73 -6.64 -13.00
CA LEU A 492 20.83 -6.68 -14.14
C LEU A 492 19.53 -5.91 -13.83
N PHE A 493 19.14 -5.04 -14.74
CA PHE A 493 17.85 -4.38 -14.78
C PHE A 493 17.04 -4.95 -15.92
N PRO A 494 16.02 -5.80 -15.67
CA PRO A 494 15.10 -6.25 -16.71
C PRO A 494 14.19 -5.12 -17.19
N GLY A 495 13.56 -5.26 -18.35
CA GLY A 495 12.66 -4.26 -18.96
C GLY A 495 11.59 -3.74 -18.01
N THR A 496 11.08 -4.61 -17.13
CA THR A 496 10.12 -4.25 -16.08
C THR A 496 10.68 -3.34 -14.98
N SER A 497 12.01 -3.15 -14.93
CA SER A 497 12.71 -2.40 -13.89
C SER A 497 13.66 -1.33 -14.44
N LEU A 498 13.70 -1.09 -15.76
CA LEU A 498 14.54 -0.05 -16.36
C LEU A 498 14.25 1.35 -15.82
N TRP A 499 13.03 1.59 -15.38
CA TRP A 499 12.63 2.84 -14.72
C TRP A 499 13.49 3.21 -13.50
N TRP A 500 14.17 2.26 -12.86
CA TRP A 500 15.12 2.54 -11.79
C TRP A 500 16.25 3.46 -12.25
N LEU A 501 16.75 3.26 -13.48
CA LEU A 501 17.84 4.05 -14.05
C LEU A 501 17.40 5.49 -14.35
N ASP A 502 16.09 5.72 -14.56
CA ASP A 502 15.53 7.06 -14.75
C ASP A 502 15.14 7.71 -13.41
N HIS A 503 14.71 6.90 -12.44
CA HIS A 503 14.26 7.37 -11.13
C HIS A 503 15.42 7.70 -10.20
N TYR A 504 16.47 6.88 -10.19
CA TYR A 504 17.65 7.04 -9.36
C TYR A 504 18.82 7.59 -10.19
N ASP A 505 18.74 8.87 -10.63
CA ASP A 505 19.78 9.49 -11.47
C ASP A 505 21.17 9.42 -10.87
N GLY A 506 21.31 9.65 -9.56
CA GLY A 506 22.57 9.53 -8.85
C GLY A 506 23.12 8.09 -8.85
N PHE A 507 22.24 7.10 -8.72
CA PHE A 507 22.59 5.68 -8.80
C PHE A 507 23.02 5.29 -10.21
N ARG A 508 22.29 5.72 -11.25
CA ARG A 508 22.67 5.52 -12.65
C ARG A 508 24.03 6.14 -12.94
N THR A 509 24.25 7.40 -12.53
CA THR A 509 25.53 8.10 -12.70
C THR A 509 26.66 7.35 -12.01
N HIS A 510 26.44 6.84 -10.80
CA HIS A 510 27.41 6.04 -10.05
C HIS A 510 27.76 4.74 -10.80
N LEU A 511 26.75 4.02 -11.32
CA LEU A 511 26.96 2.79 -12.09
C LEU A 511 27.75 3.07 -13.37
N ASP A 512 27.30 4.04 -14.17
CA ASP A 512 27.92 4.38 -15.47
C ASP A 512 29.35 4.90 -15.35
N ALA A 513 29.68 5.56 -14.22
CA ALA A 513 31.03 6.07 -13.97
C ALA A 513 32.01 4.98 -13.46
N ARG A 514 31.49 3.89 -12.84
CA ARG A 514 32.34 2.92 -12.13
C ARG A 514 32.39 1.54 -12.77
N TYR A 515 31.32 1.14 -13.48
CA TYR A 515 31.17 -0.23 -13.92
C TYR A 515 30.88 -0.32 -15.43
N PRO A 516 31.51 -1.26 -16.15
CA PRO A 516 31.21 -1.48 -17.57
C PRO A 516 29.76 -1.93 -17.76
N ARG A 517 29.06 -1.26 -18.68
CA ARG A 517 27.75 -1.68 -19.14
C ARG A 517 27.95 -2.73 -20.25
N LEU A 518 27.73 -4.02 -19.94
CA LEU A 518 27.94 -5.12 -20.87
C LEU A 518 26.82 -5.24 -21.91
N TRP A 519 25.60 -4.78 -21.56
CA TRP A 519 24.42 -4.84 -22.43
C TRP A 519 23.45 -3.72 -22.09
N SER A 520 22.78 -3.18 -23.12
CA SER A 520 21.73 -2.17 -22.94
C SER A 520 20.78 -2.20 -24.12
N ASP A 521 19.53 -2.61 -23.88
CA ASP A 521 18.42 -2.50 -24.81
C ASP A 521 17.11 -2.31 -24.04
N ARG A 522 15.95 -2.37 -24.74
CA ARG A 522 14.63 -2.26 -24.12
C ARG A 522 14.25 -3.45 -23.24
N GLN A 523 14.93 -4.59 -23.38
CA GLN A 523 14.65 -5.83 -22.63
C GLN A 523 15.45 -5.89 -21.32
N CYS A 524 16.69 -5.40 -21.32
CA CYS A 524 17.49 -5.32 -20.09
C CYS A 524 18.74 -4.44 -20.22
N VAL A 525 19.29 -4.07 -19.05
CA VAL A 525 20.63 -3.47 -18.91
C VAL A 525 21.43 -4.34 -17.94
N LEU A 526 22.66 -4.68 -18.30
CA LEU A 526 23.58 -5.52 -17.49
C LEU A 526 24.91 -4.79 -17.24
N TYR A 527 25.31 -4.70 -15.97
CA TYR A 527 26.60 -4.16 -15.53
C TYR A 527 27.50 -5.26 -14.99
N ASP A 528 28.84 -5.12 -15.23
CA ASP A 528 29.89 -5.93 -14.60
C ASP A 528 30.48 -5.18 -13.40
N LEU A 529 30.24 -5.68 -12.20
CA LEU A 529 30.68 -5.04 -10.95
C LEU A 529 32.10 -5.43 -10.53
N ARG A 530 32.74 -6.38 -11.23
CA ARG A 530 34.09 -6.87 -10.92
C ARG A 530 35.20 -5.94 -11.35
N GLN A 531 34.94 -4.97 -12.24
CA GLN A 531 35.94 -4.08 -12.84
C GLN A 531 35.60 -2.61 -12.54
N PRO A 532 35.79 -2.12 -11.32
CA PRO A 532 35.61 -0.72 -11.05
C PRO A 532 36.67 0.13 -11.80
N GLY A 533 36.21 1.14 -12.56
CA GLY A 533 37.07 2.11 -13.25
C GLY A 533 37.29 1.88 -14.76
N ALA A 534 36.68 0.88 -15.38
CA ALA A 534 36.73 0.72 -16.84
C ALA A 534 35.60 1.53 -17.51
N PRO A 535 35.90 2.37 -18.56
CA PRO A 535 34.86 3.10 -19.29
C PRO A 535 33.92 2.14 -20.03
N ALA A 536 32.64 2.55 -20.18
CA ALA A 536 31.62 1.77 -20.88
C ALA A 536 32.08 1.42 -22.30
N VAL A 537 32.23 0.13 -22.59
CA VAL A 537 32.43 -0.36 -23.94
C VAL A 537 31.02 -0.55 -24.52
N LEU A 538 30.56 0.40 -25.33
CA LEU A 538 29.40 0.25 -26.19
C LEU A 538 29.79 -0.73 -27.32
N ALA A 539 29.19 -1.92 -27.33
CA ALA A 539 29.22 -2.85 -28.45
C ALA A 539 27.86 -2.81 -29.18
#